data_20bf8da80151f93345681462bc26472e
#
_entry.id   20bf8da80151f93345681462bc26472e
#
_cell.length_a   1.000
_cell.length_b   1.000
_cell.length_c   1.000
_cell.angle_alpha   90.00
_cell.angle_beta   90.00
_cell.angle_gamma   90.00
#
_symmetry.space_group_name_H-M   'P 1'
#
loop_
_entity.id
_entity.type
_entity.pdbx_description
1 polymer ?
#
loop_
_entity_poly.entity_id
_entity_poly.type
_entity_poly.pdbx_seq_one_letter_code
_entity_poly.pdbx_strand_id
1 'polypeptide(L)'
;VILVIFLYQDDSDSSDEKKEKSLNFLTWEEAHKKAKEKLKDFTNEEKFNLLFGTENMQRKTEDGGCVGRIDPVEGKFGGICLQDGPAGVRFSKSTQSWQAAINTASTFNKSLMYEVGKAQGKEFREKGINVALGPGMNIQRNPQGGRIWECYGDDPFLSGVVATQVIKGIQSNGVIACAKHYVGNDQETNRKNSSSNIKEQALWEIYIEPFYRSVKDAEVGAIMAAYNMINGTFCVNNEKIVKNYLKTKLGFQGYVMSDWWEVMSNDTANFNNGVDMNMPGGYDEGPKYIGRNNSYWSHFIDLLGKEITEERLNDAVERILAPMYKLDQFSEDIKYPSVDIMKNTITDDTKKTNREAASQSNVLLKNENNILPIKNMKGKTIAIIGNDALPSPCIRNGDCSCLNDTYKFYQGHMALGYGSGTTYNRKGRKRRN
;
A
#
# COMPACT_ATOMS: atom_id res chain seq x y z
N VAL A 1 -2.79 21.40 22.47
CA VAL A 1 -2.37 19.99 22.33
C VAL A 1 -2.28 19.42 23.74
N ILE A 2 -3.11 18.44 24.04
CA ILE A 2 -3.14 17.77 25.35
C ILE A 2 -2.50 16.40 25.18
N LEU A 3 -1.43 16.14 25.92
CA LEU A 3 -0.79 14.84 26.01
C LEU A 3 -1.53 13.98 27.05
N VAL A 4 -2.12 12.87 26.64
CA VAL A 4 -2.75 11.89 27.55
C VAL A 4 -1.77 10.76 27.77
N ILE A 5 -1.26 10.62 29.01
CA ILE A 5 -0.42 9.50 29.43
C ILE A 5 -1.30 8.49 30.15
N PHE A 6 -1.43 7.28 29.60
CA PHE A 6 -2.03 6.14 30.29
C PHE A 6 -0.93 5.29 30.93
N LEU A 7 -1.04 5.06 32.24
CA LEU A 7 -0.26 4.04 32.93
C LEU A 7 -1.05 2.72 32.85
N TYR A 8 -0.42 1.70 32.30
CA TYR A 8 -0.96 0.34 32.25
C TYR A 8 -0.12 -0.57 33.15
N GLN A 9 -0.78 -1.46 33.88
CA GLN A 9 -0.16 -2.45 34.73
C GLN A 9 0.00 -3.75 33.91
N ASP A 10 1.20 -4.31 33.86
CA ASP A 10 1.51 -5.55 33.15
C ASP A 10 0.96 -6.76 33.92
N ASP A 11 0.11 -7.55 33.29
CA ASP A 11 -0.13 -8.93 33.66
C ASP A 11 0.55 -9.81 32.59
N SER A 12 1.64 -10.44 32.97
CA SER A 12 2.43 -11.35 32.13
C SER A 12 1.76 -12.72 32.09
N ASP A 13 1.30 -13.11 30.92
CA ASP A 13 0.95 -14.50 30.64
C ASP A 13 1.86 -15.04 29.53
N SER A 14 2.58 -16.12 29.87
CA SER A 14 3.57 -16.78 29.02
C SER A 14 2.88 -17.67 28.00
N SER A 15 2.97 -17.34 26.72
CA SER A 15 2.59 -18.21 25.62
C SER A 15 3.79 -18.56 24.76
N ASP A 16 3.94 -19.86 24.46
CA ASP A 16 4.98 -20.45 23.64
C ASP A 16 5.21 -19.69 22.33
N GLU A 17 6.34 -18.99 22.23
CA GLU A 17 6.83 -18.42 20.97
C GLU A 17 7.27 -19.57 20.04
N LYS A 18 6.43 -19.91 19.07
CA LYS A 18 6.90 -20.64 17.88
C LYS A 18 7.98 -19.79 17.21
N LYS A 19 9.22 -20.26 17.17
CA LYS A 19 10.31 -19.61 16.41
C LYS A 19 9.82 -19.35 14.99
N GLU A 20 9.61 -18.09 14.63
CA GLU A 20 9.36 -17.69 13.24
C GLU A 20 10.55 -18.14 12.39
N LYS A 21 10.27 -18.92 11.35
CA LYS A 21 11.28 -19.37 10.40
C LYS A 21 11.87 -18.15 9.69
N SER A 22 13.18 -18.02 9.64
CA SER A 22 13.84 -16.91 8.95
C SER A 22 13.54 -16.96 7.46
N LEU A 23 13.12 -15.81 6.88
CA LEU A 23 12.94 -15.66 5.44
C LEU A 23 14.28 -15.71 4.72
N ASN A 24 14.33 -16.33 3.56
CA ASN A 24 15.51 -16.41 2.72
C ASN A 24 15.42 -15.40 1.57
N PHE A 25 15.85 -14.18 1.81
CA PHE A 25 15.83 -13.13 0.80
C PHE A 25 16.97 -13.30 -0.21
N LEU A 26 16.63 -13.06 -1.48
CA LEU A 26 17.57 -13.11 -2.59
C LEU A 26 18.01 -11.70 -3.02
N THR A 27 19.14 -11.63 -3.67
CA THR A 27 19.51 -10.45 -4.47
C THR A 27 18.60 -10.32 -5.70
N TRP A 28 18.52 -9.12 -6.29
CA TRP A 28 17.76 -8.96 -7.54
C TRP A 28 18.28 -9.85 -8.66
N GLU A 29 19.58 -10.03 -8.77
CA GLU A 29 20.19 -10.89 -9.80
C GLU A 29 19.73 -12.35 -9.64
N GLU A 30 19.80 -12.91 -8.45
CA GLU A 30 19.33 -14.26 -8.14
C GLU A 30 17.82 -14.41 -8.36
N ALA A 31 17.05 -13.40 -7.96
CA ALA A 31 15.60 -13.38 -8.13
C ALA A 31 15.19 -13.38 -9.59
N HIS A 32 15.81 -12.53 -10.41
CA HIS A 32 15.59 -12.51 -11.87
C HIS A 32 16.03 -13.79 -12.54
N LYS A 33 17.15 -14.40 -12.13
CA LYS A 33 17.57 -15.71 -12.63
C LYS A 33 16.50 -16.76 -12.38
N LYS A 34 15.97 -16.85 -11.16
CA LYS A 34 14.89 -17.78 -10.82
C LYS A 34 13.60 -17.47 -11.58
N ALA A 35 13.24 -16.21 -11.73
CA ALA A 35 12.08 -15.79 -12.49
C ALA A 35 12.18 -16.21 -13.97
N LYS A 36 13.35 -16.02 -14.61
CA LYS A 36 13.62 -16.50 -15.99
C LYS A 36 13.53 -18.01 -16.14
N GLU A 37 14.01 -18.74 -15.15
CA GLU A 37 13.86 -20.20 -15.14
C GLU A 37 12.37 -20.58 -15.04
N LYS A 38 11.64 -19.94 -14.15
CA LYS A 38 10.20 -20.17 -13.91
C LYS A 38 9.31 -19.82 -15.12
N LEU A 39 9.70 -18.82 -15.92
CA LEU A 39 8.99 -18.45 -17.16
C LEU A 39 8.80 -19.62 -18.13
N LYS A 40 9.72 -20.59 -18.13
CA LYS A 40 9.68 -21.74 -19.02
C LYS A 40 8.54 -22.70 -18.70
N ASP A 41 7.99 -22.63 -17.49
CA ASP A 41 6.88 -23.48 -17.05
C ASP A 41 5.54 -23.00 -17.60
N PHE A 42 5.45 -21.74 -18.04
CA PHE A 42 4.20 -21.11 -18.45
C PHE A 42 4.02 -21.11 -19.96
N THR A 43 2.81 -21.43 -20.41
CA THR A 43 2.37 -21.14 -21.78
C THR A 43 2.20 -19.62 -21.97
N ASN A 44 2.15 -19.15 -23.22
CA ASN A 44 1.92 -17.73 -23.47
C ASN A 44 0.58 -17.25 -22.95
N GLU A 45 -0.47 -18.08 -23.00
CA GLU A 45 -1.77 -17.77 -22.39
C GLU A 45 -1.68 -17.61 -20.86
N GLU A 46 -0.99 -18.53 -20.19
CA GLU A 46 -0.75 -18.43 -18.75
C GLU A 46 0.05 -17.16 -18.40
N LYS A 47 1.08 -16.81 -19.20
CA LYS A 47 1.84 -15.57 -19.03
C LYS A 47 0.94 -14.34 -19.14
N PHE A 48 0.07 -14.27 -20.14
CA PHE A 48 -0.87 -13.14 -20.26
C PHE A 48 -1.83 -13.06 -19.07
N ASN A 49 -2.27 -14.20 -18.53
CA ASN A 49 -3.14 -14.23 -17.36
C ASN A 49 -2.48 -13.68 -16.07
N LEU A 50 -1.15 -13.57 -16.03
CA LEU A 50 -0.44 -12.91 -14.93
C LEU A 50 -0.40 -11.37 -15.05
N LEU A 51 -0.73 -10.82 -16.23
CA LEU A 51 -0.58 -9.39 -16.51
C LEU A 51 -1.78 -8.55 -16.09
N PHE A 52 -2.90 -9.14 -15.70
CA PHE A 52 -4.08 -8.38 -15.32
C PHE A 52 -4.87 -9.06 -14.21
N GLY A 53 -5.52 -8.22 -13.41
CA GLY A 53 -6.34 -8.68 -12.30
C GLY A 53 -7.60 -9.42 -12.76
N THR A 54 -8.08 -10.31 -11.92
CA THR A 54 -9.23 -11.19 -12.18
C THR A 54 -10.42 -10.91 -11.28
N GLU A 55 -10.29 -9.97 -10.31
CA GLU A 55 -11.34 -9.67 -9.35
C GLU A 55 -11.70 -8.19 -9.29
N ASN A 56 -13.01 -7.92 -9.26
CA ASN A 56 -13.59 -6.62 -8.96
C ASN A 56 -13.66 -6.41 -7.44
N MET A 57 -13.26 -5.22 -6.96
CA MET A 57 -13.39 -4.76 -5.55
C MET A 57 -14.77 -4.93 -4.93
N GLN A 58 -15.81 -5.12 -5.74
CA GLN A 58 -17.20 -5.24 -5.28
C GLN A 58 -17.62 -6.67 -4.92
N ARG A 59 -16.81 -7.69 -5.17
CA ARG A 59 -17.02 -8.97 -4.52
C ARG A 59 -16.79 -8.79 -3.04
N LYS A 60 -17.89 -8.56 -2.35
CA LYS A 60 -18.00 -8.33 -0.92
C LYS A 60 -17.17 -9.34 -0.17
N THR A 61 -16.34 -8.84 0.68
CA THR A 61 -15.99 -9.22 2.07
C THR A 61 -16.26 -10.66 2.56
N GLU A 62 -16.98 -11.49 1.83
CA GLU A 62 -17.24 -12.88 2.24
C GLU A 62 -16.12 -13.82 1.83
N ASP A 63 -15.40 -13.50 0.73
CA ASP A 63 -14.31 -14.35 0.22
C ASP A 63 -12.96 -13.63 0.05
N GLY A 64 -12.84 -12.33 0.34
CA GLY A 64 -11.67 -11.69 -0.15
C GLY A 64 -11.14 -10.49 0.60
N GLY A 65 -9.98 -10.57 1.12
CA GLY A 65 -9.16 -9.47 1.58
C GLY A 65 -8.33 -8.81 0.47
N CYS A 66 -8.65 -9.01 -0.81
CA CYS A 66 -7.87 -8.46 -1.92
C CYS A 66 -8.68 -7.39 -2.68
N VAL A 67 -8.12 -6.20 -2.85
CA VAL A 67 -8.68 -5.17 -3.75
C VAL A 67 -8.25 -5.41 -5.20
N GLY A 68 -7.21 -6.21 -5.40
CA GLY A 68 -6.77 -6.75 -6.67
C GLY A 68 -6.24 -8.16 -6.49
N ARG A 69 -6.43 -9.02 -7.48
CA ARG A 69 -6.02 -10.41 -7.43
C ARG A 69 -5.55 -10.89 -8.80
N ILE A 70 -4.48 -11.68 -8.79
CA ILE A 70 -4.09 -12.54 -9.92
C ILE A 70 -4.37 -13.97 -9.49
N ASP A 71 -5.09 -14.72 -10.32
CA ASP A 71 -5.43 -16.10 -10.03
C ASP A 71 -4.21 -17.03 -10.05
N PRO A 72 -4.25 -18.11 -9.28
CA PRO A 72 -3.22 -19.13 -9.33
C PRO A 72 -3.20 -19.84 -10.70
N VAL A 73 -2.03 -20.36 -11.04
CA VAL A 73 -1.86 -21.33 -12.14
C VAL A 73 -1.49 -22.66 -11.50
N GLU A 74 -2.34 -23.67 -11.67
CA GLU A 74 -2.25 -24.95 -10.97
C GLU A 74 -0.86 -25.59 -11.09
N GLY A 75 -0.28 -25.98 -9.98
CA GLY A 75 1.06 -26.58 -9.90
C GLY A 75 2.23 -25.66 -10.26
N LYS A 76 1.98 -24.39 -10.64
CA LYS A 76 3.02 -23.47 -11.14
C LYS A 76 3.12 -22.18 -10.37
N PHE A 77 2.00 -21.61 -9.93
CA PHE A 77 1.93 -20.26 -9.36
C PHE A 77 0.76 -20.14 -8.39
N GLY A 78 1.03 -19.64 -7.17
CA GLY A 78 0.03 -19.55 -6.10
C GLY A 78 -0.93 -18.36 -6.22
N GLY A 79 -0.72 -17.46 -7.17
CA GLY A 79 -1.51 -16.23 -7.32
C GLY A 79 -0.96 -15.04 -6.53
N ILE A 80 -1.58 -13.88 -6.71
CA ILE A 80 -1.25 -12.63 -6.00
C ILE A 80 -2.52 -12.04 -5.39
N CYS A 81 -2.45 -11.64 -4.12
CA CYS A 81 -3.42 -10.80 -3.45
C CYS A 81 -2.82 -9.43 -3.16
N LEU A 82 -3.43 -8.39 -3.69
CA LEU A 82 -3.06 -7.01 -3.45
C LEU A 82 -4.11 -6.36 -2.55
N GLN A 83 -3.65 -5.61 -1.53
CA GLN A 83 -4.57 -4.89 -0.64
C GLN A 83 -4.03 -3.52 -0.27
N ASP A 84 -4.93 -2.55 -0.12
CA ASP A 84 -4.61 -1.23 0.42
C ASP A 84 -4.25 -1.31 1.91
N GLY A 85 -3.38 -0.41 2.35
CA GLY A 85 -2.98 -0.43 3.73
C GLY A 85 -2.18 0.73 4.31
N PRO A 86 -2.26 1.97 3.80
CA PRO A 86 -1.49 3.05 4.39
C PRO A 86 -1.87 3.35 5.86
N ALA A 87 -3.11 3.03 6.26
CA ALA A 87 -3.59 3.19 7.63
C ALA A 87 -3.96 1.84 8.31
N GLY A 88 -3.51 0.71 7.74
CA GLY A 88 -3.84 -0.65 8.17
C GLY A 88 -4.49 -1.46 7.05
N VAL A 89 -4.54 -2.77 7.19
CA VAL A 89 -5.05 -3.67 6.15
C VAL A 89 -6.53 -3.40 5.88
N ARG A 90 -6.82 -2.88 4.67
CA ARG A 90 -8.17 -2.42 4.30
C ARG A 90 -9.16 -3.59 4.30
N PHE A 91 -10.42 -3.30 4.67
CA PHE A 91 -11.52 -4.26 4.75
C PHE A 91 -11.30 -5.45 5.68
N SER A 92 -10.21 -5.47 6.43
CA SER A 92 -9.92 -6.52 7.41
C SER A 92 -10.47 -6.19 8.78
N LYS A 93 -10.83 -7.22 9.54
CA LYS A 93 -11.18 -7.09 10.95
C LYS A 93 -9.96 -7.37 11.83
N SER A 94 -9.98 -6.81 13.04
CA SER A 94 -8.90 -7.06 14.02
C SER A 94 -7.50 -6.80 13.47
N THR A 95 -7.35 -5.70 12.74
CA THR A 95 -6.08 -5.12 12.30
C THR A 95 -5.82 -3.82 13.04
N GLN A 96 -4.55 -3.44 13.19
CA GLN A 96 -4.19 -2.16 13.79
C GLN A 96 -4.61 -1.01 12.87
N SER A 97 -5.24 0.02 13.42
CA SER A 97 -5.36 1.31 12.74
C SER A 97 -4.13 2.14 13.03
N TRP A 98 -3.34 2.39 12.00
CA TRP A 98 -2.12 3.19 12.09
C TRP A 98 -2.45 4.67 11.97
N GLN A 99 -1.59 5.52 12.54
CA GLN A 99 -1.66 6.96 12.35
C GLN A 99 -1.53 7.33 10.86
N ALA A 100 -1.97 8.53 10.50
CA ALA A 100 -1.77 9.05 9.15
C ALA A 100 -0.28 9.06 8.78
N ALA A 101 0.03 8.83 7.51
CA ALA A 101 1.41 8.74 7.03
C ALA A 101 2.23 10.00 7.34
N ILE A 102 1.62 11.18 7.23
CA ILE A 102 2.25 12.45 7.58
C ILE A 102 2.69 12.50 9.06
N ASN A 103 1.97 11.83 9.97
CA ASN A 103 2.36 11.73 11.37
C ASN A 103 3.63 10.87 11.53
N THR A 104 3.73 9.78 10.75
CA THR A 104 4.94 8.96 10.73
C THR A 104 6.16 9.79 10.29
N ALA A 105 6.00 10.64 9.28
CA ALA A 105 7.05 11.56 8.83
C ALA A 105 7.42 12.57 9.91
N SER A 106 6.44 13.13 10.63
CA SER A 106 6.62 14.12 11.69
C SER A 106 7.39 13.60 12.91
N THR A 107 7.62 12.31 13.02
CA THR A 107 8.50 11.74 14.07
C THR A 107 9.97 12.07 13.87
N PHE A 108 10.41 12.31 12.63
CA PHE A 108 11.83 12.45 12.23
C PHE A 108 12.73 11.32 12.74
N ASN A 109 12.15 10.16 13.07
CA ASN A 109 12.82 9.00 13.65
C ASN A 109 12.86 7.83 12.67
N LYS A 110 13.99 7.65 11.98
CA LYS A 110 14.15 6.61 10.94
C LYS A 110 13.90 5.19 11.47
N SER A 111 14.37 4.89 12.69
CA SER A 111 14.16 3.57 13.28
C SER A 111 12.68 3.31 13.53
N LEU A 112 11.95 4.30 14.05
CA LEU A 112 10.51 4.17 14.29
C LEU A 112 9.72 4.07 12.98
N MET A 113 10.11 4.82 11.94
CA MET A 113 9.51 4.68 10.59
C MET A 113 9.66 3.26 10.04
N TYR A 114 10.84 2.65 10.24
CA TYR A 114 11.07 1.26 9.87
C TYR A 114 10.20 0.29 10.69
N GLU A 115 10.12 0.45 12.00
CA GLU A 115 9.30 -0.41 12.87
C GLU A 115 7.79 -0.28 12.55
N VAL A 116 7.30 0.90 12.18
CA VAL A 116 5.93 1.08 11.67
C VAL A 116 5.72 0.26 10.40
N GLY A 117 6.61 0.38 9.43
CA GLY A 117 6.55 -0.42 8.19
C GLY A 117 6.64 -1.92 8.45
N LYS A 118 7.51 -2.34 9.36
CA LYS A 118 7.66 -3.73 9.76
C LYS A 118 6.40 -4.29 10.41
N ALA A 119 5.78 -3.56 11.31
CA ALA A 119 4.55 -3.97 11.95
C ALA A 119 3.39 -4.03 10.94
N GLN A 120 3.29 -3.08 10.02
CA GLN A 120 2.32 -3.14 8.91
C GLN A 120 2.56 -4.38 8.03
N GLY A 121 3.79 -4.62 7.59
CA GLY A 121 4.14 -5.79 6.78
C GLY A 121 3.79 -7.11 7.45
N LYS A 122 4.02 -7.21 8.77
CA LYS A 122 3.62 -8.38 9.56
C LYS A 122 2.10 -8.61 9.50
N GLU A 123 1.29 -7.58 9.66
CA GLU A 123 -0.18 -7.70 9.57
C GLU A 123 -0.63 -8.16 8.18
N PHE A 124 -0.04 -7.64 7.11
CA PHE A 124 -0.31 -8.09 5.73
C PHE A 124 0.01 -9.57 5.56
N ARG A 125 1.21 -9.99 5.95
CA ARG A 125 1.65 -11.37 5.86
C ARG A 125 0.74 -12.31 6.66
N GLU A 126 0.44 -11.97 7.90
CA GLU A 126 -0.40 -12.79 8.77
C GLU A 126 -1.84 -12.95 8.27
N LYS A 127 -2.32 -11.98 7.49
CA LYS A 127 -3.61 -12.07 6.79
C LYS A 127 -3.54 -12.78 5.44
N GLY A 128 -2.35 -13.25 5.03
CA GLY A 128 -2.15 -13.97 3.77
C GLY A 128 -2.14 -13.06 2.54
N ILE A 129 -1.81 -11.78 2.70
CA ILE A 129 -1.74 -10.80 1.62
C ILE A 129 -0.29 -10.61 1.23
N ASN A 130 0.04 -10.77 -0.04
CA ASN A 130 1.43 -10.75 -0.51
C ASN A 130 1.88 -9.45 -1.15
N VAL A 131 0.98 -8.51 -1.41
CA VAL A 131 1.33 -7.16 -1.91
C VAL A 131 0.58 -6.08 -1.11
N ALA A 132 1.33 -5.21 -0.46
CA ALA A 132 0.82 -4.02 0.20
C ALA A 132 0.83 -2.85 -0.77
N LEU A 133 -0.34 -2.27 -1.08
CA LEU A 133 -0.48 -1.10 -1.94
C LEU A 133 -0.13 0.18 -1.18
N GLY A 134 1.13 0.35 -0.92
CA GLY A 134 1.73 1.48 -0.21
C GLY A 134 3.24 1.32 -0.07
N PRO A 135 3.91 2.38 0.34
CA PRO A 135 3.39 3.67 0.80
C PRO A 135 2.98 4.63 -0.33
N GLY A 136 2.08 5.57 0.01
CA GLY A 136 1.85 6.78 -0.78
C GLY A 136 2.96 7.81 -0.52
N MET A 137 3.47 8.44 -1.57
CA MET A 137 4.59 9.39 -1.43
C MET A 137 4.51 10.60 -2.35
N ASN A 138 3.31 10.92 -2.82
CA ASN A 138 3.09 12.12 -3.62
C ASN A 138 3.36 13.38 -2.79
N ILE A 139 3.88 14.42 -3.44
CA ILE A 139 4.27 15.66 -2.78
C ILE A 139 3.03 16.48 -2.42
N GLN A 140 2.80 16.68 -1.13
CA GLN A 140 1.62 17.36 -0.59
C GLN A 140 1.82 18.89 -0.54
N ARG A 141 2.08 19.50 -1.69
CA ARG A 141 2.34 20.93 -1.86
C ARG A 141 1.11 21.84 -1.64
N ASN A 142 -0.09 21.26 -1.60
CA ASN A 142 -1.34 22.00 -1.40
C ASN A 142 -2.18 21.29 -0.33
N PRO A 143 -2.58 21.98 0.76
CA PRO A 143 -3.43 21.41 1.80
C PRO A 143 -4.79 20.87 1.32
N GLN A 144 -5.26 21.31 0.15
CA GLN A 144 -6.48 20.86 -0.49
C GLN A 144 -6.28 19.67 -1.44
N GLY A 145 -5.14 19.00 -1.38
CA GLY A 145 -4.79 17.88 -2.27
C GLY A 145 -5.71 16.66 -2.19
N GLY A 146 -6.45 16.51 -1.09
CA GLY A 146 -7.46 15.45 -0.92
C GLY A 146 -6.93 14.15 -0.30
N ARG A 147 -5.64 13.82 -0.46
CA ARG A 147 -5.01 12.61 0.10
C ARG A 147 -3.74 12.91 0.91
N ILE A 148 -3.71 14.06 1.56
CA ILE A 148 -2.54 14.54 2.33
C ILE A 148 -2.18 13.57 3.47
N TRP A 149 -3.18 13.03 4.15
CA TRP A 149 -3.02 12.08 5.25
C TRP A 149 -2.29 10.80 4.84
N GLU A 150 -2.37 10.40 3.57
CA GLU A 150 -1.82 9.16 3.02
C GLU A 150 -0.34 9.29 2.63
N CYS A 151 0.17 10.53 2.53
CA CYS A 151 1.52 10.84 2.10
C CYS A 151 2.34 11.49 3.22
N TYR A 152 3.64 11.70 2.98
CA TYR A 152 4.60 12.07 4.02
C TYR A 152 4.86 13.57 4.17
N GLY A 153 4.33 14.40 3.29
CA GLY A 153 4.48 15.85 3.35
C GLY A 153 4.86 16.47 2.00
N ASP A 154 5.33 17.71 2.06
CA ASP A 154 5.72 18.51 0.91
C ASP A 154 7.23 18.50 0.61
N ASP A 155 8.05 18.03 1.54
CA ASP A 155 9.47 17.89 1.36
C ASP A 155 9.80 16.56 0.64
N PRO A 156 10.41 16.61 -0.58
CA PRO A 156 10.70 15.40 -1.36
C PRO A 156 11.77 14.53 -0.72
N PHE A 157 12.75 15.12 -0.04
CA PHE A 157 13.81 14.37 0.65
C PHE A 157 13.24 13.61 1.85
N LEU A 158 12.48 14.29 2.72
CA LEU A 158 11.84 13.65 3.87
C LEU A 158 10.89 12.54 3.40
N SER A 159 10.05 12.82 2.40
CA SER A 159 9.14 11.83 1.81
C SER A 159 9.89 10.60 1.32
N GLY A 160 11.00 10.77 0.64
CA GLY A 160 11.85 9.67 0.17
C GLY A 160 12.51 8.88 1.30
N VAL A 161 12.99 9.56 2.34
CA VAL A 161 13.59 8.90 3.52
C VAL A 161 12.56 8.06 4.28
N VAL A 162 11.38 8.63 4.53
CA VAL A 162 10.29 7.90 5.23
C VAL A 162 9.85 6.70 4.39
N ALA A 163 9.59 6.91 3.09
CA ALA A 163 9.21 5.85 2.18
C ALA A 163 10.22 4.70 2.18
N THR A 164 11.52 5.02 2.14
CA THR A 164 12.60 4.03 2.22
C THR A 164 12.48 3.16 3.47
N GLN A 165 12.29 3.76 4.65
CA GLN A 165 12.20 3.01 5.89
C GLN A 165 10.92 2.14 5.94
N VAL A 166 9.79 2.69 5.55
CA VAL A 166 8.51 1.96 5.55
C VAL A 166 8.55 0.80 4.54
N ILE A 167 9.06 1.00 3.32
CA ILE A 167 9.22 -0.06 2.32
C ILE A 167 10.12 -1.19 2.86
N LYS A 168 11.30 -0.84 3.42
CA LYS A 168 12.19 -1.83 4.04
C LYS A 168 11.49 -2.61 5.14
N GLY A 169 10.74 -1.92 6.00
CA GLY A 169 9.98 -2.55 7.07
C GLY A 169 8.90 -3.51 6.53
N ILE A 170 8.10 -3.11 5.56
CA ILE A 170 7.09 -3.97 4.93
C ILE A 170 7.77 -5.20 4.31
N GLN A 171 8.80 -4.99 3.50
CA GLN A 171 9.47 -6.05 2.75
C GLN A 171 10.26 -7.01 3.65
N SER A 172 10.68 -6.57 4.84
CA SER A 172 11.34 -7.47 5.82
C SER A 172 10.45 -8.62 6.30
N ASN A 173 9.14 -8.55 6.03
CA ASN A 173 8.19 -9.61 6.31
C ASN A 173 7.84 -10.46 5.06
N GLY A 174 8.57 -10.32 3.96
CA GLY A 174 8.26 -11.06 2.73
C GLY A 174 7.04 -10.54 1.97
N VAL A 175 6.54 -9.34 2.28
CA VAL A 175 5.43 -8.67 1.60
C VAL A 175 5.99 -7.67 0.60
N ILE A 176 5.52 -7.70 -0.64
CA ILE A 176 5.92 -6.71 -1.65
C ILE A 176 5.29 -5.37 -1.30
N ALA A 177 6.10 -4.33 -1.14
CA ALA A 177 5.62 -2.95 -1.05
C ALA A 177 5.42 -2.39 -2.46
N CYS A 178 4.36 -1.58 -2.63
CA CYS A 178 4.04 -0.90 -3.88
C CYS A 178 4.07 0.61 -3.68
N ALA A 179 5.15 1.26 -4.11
CA ALA A 179 5.29 2.71 -4.04
C ALA A 179 4.30 3.41 -4.97
N LYS A 180 3.54 4.40 -4.45
CA LYS A 180 2.46 5.04 -5.21
C LYS A 180 2.34 6.53 -4.92
N HIS A 181 1.82 7.33 -5.86
CA HIS A 181 1.42 7.03 -7.22
C HIS A 181 2.42 7.70 -8.17
N TYR A 182 3.07 6.96 -9.02
CA TYR A 182 4.12 7.44 -9.93
C TYR A 182 3.50 8.03 -11.20
N VAL A 183 3.50 9.33 -11.43
CA VAL A 183 4.09 10.44 -10.69
C VAL A 183 3.21 11.70 -10.85
N GLY A 184 3.28 12.59 -9.87
CA GLY A 184 2.64 13.92 -9.97
C GLY A 184 1.13 13.93 -9.72
N ASN A 185 0.56 12.93 -9.05
CA ASN A 185 -0.82 12.92 -8.58
C ASN A 185 -0.93 13.60 -7.21
N ASP A 186 -0.82 14.94 -7.20
CA ASP A 186 -0.77 15.73 -5.97
C ASP A 186 -2.11 16.39 -5.62
N GLN A 187 -3.15 16.09 -6.39
CA GLN A 187 -4.53 16.48 -6.15
C GLN A 187 -5.51 15.43 -6.64
N GLU A 188 -6.69 15.37 -6.00
CA GLU A 188 -7.73 14.39 -6.34
C GLU A 188 -8.80 14.96 -7.29
N THR A 189 -8.96 16.29 -7.34
CA THR A 189 -9.94 16.92 -8.24
C THR A 189 -9.59 16.63 -9.69
N ASN A 190 -10.51 15.95 -10.37
CA ASN A 190 -10.37 15.58 -11.79
C ASN A 190 -9.08 14.80 -12.12
N ARG A 191 -8.58 13.98 -11.17
CA ARG A 191 -7.29 13.30 -11.26
C ARG A 191 -7.12 12.43 -12.51
N LYS A 192 -8.21 11.82 -13.02
CA LYS A 192 -8.20 10.99 -14.24
C LYS A 192 -8.09 11.78 -15.54
N ASN A 193 -8.28 13.11 -15.53
CA ASN A 193 -8.27 13.95 -16.72
C ASN A 193 -7.38 15.20 -16.58
N SER A 194 -6.69 15.35 -15.45
CA SER A 194 -5.79 16.46 -15.22
C SER A 194 -4.38 16.18 -15.74
N SER A 195 -3.69 17.21 -16.19
CA SER A 195 -2.29 17.14 -16.58
C SER A 195 -1.44 17.93 -15.60
N SER A 196 -0.50 17.26 -14.96
CA SER A 196 0.56 17.88 -14.16
C SER A 196 1.67 18.32 -15.12
N ASN A 197 1.66 19.62 -15.47
CA ASN A 197 2.64 20.19 -16.39
C ASN A 197 3.89 20.61 -15.63
N ILE A 198 4.93 19.81 -15.69
CA ILE A 198 6.11 19.90 -14.84
C ILE A 198 7.35 20.01 -15.73
N LYS A 199 8.20 21.02 -15.47
CA LYS A 199 9.52 21.14 -16.11
C LYS A 199 10.39 19.96 -15.67
N GLU A 200 11.29 19.53 -16.54
CA GLU A 200 12.09 18.31 -16.31
C GLU A 200 12.93 18.38 -15.03
N GLN A 201 13.56 19.50 -14.74
CA GLN A 201 14.32 19.69 -13.52
C GLN A 201 13.43 19.49 -12.27
N ALA A 202 12.28 20.17 -12.21
CA ALA A 202 11.35 20.02 -11.08
C ALA A 202 10.79 18.58 -10.99
N LEU A 203 10.58 17.93 -12.13
CA LEU A 203 10.13 16.52 -12.15
C LEU A 203 11.13 15.61 -11.46
N TRP A 204 12.43 15.80 -11.72
CA TRP A 204 13.49 15.00 -11.10
C TRP A 204 13.76 15.37 -9.64
N GLU A 205 13.89 16.66 -9.34
CA GLU A 205 14.33 17.12 -8.03
C GLU A 205 13.23 17.06 -6.96
N ILE A 206 11.95 17.06 -7.38
CA ILE A 206 10.81 17.11 -6.45
C ILE A 206 9.97 15.84 -6.56
N TYR A 207 9.42 15.54 -7.74
CA TYR A 207 8.38 14.53 -7.87
C TYR A 207 8.92 13.11 -8.03
N ILE A 208 10.07 12.94 -8.67
CA ILE A 208 10.72 11.62 -8.82
C ILE A 208 11.61 11.28 -7.61
N GLU A 209 12.10 12.25 -6.86
CA GLU A 209 13.03 12.04 -5.75
C GLU A 209 12.57 10.98 -4.72
N PRO A 210 11.31 10.96 -4.24
CA PRO A 210 10.86 9.90 -3.33
C PRO A 210 10.88 8.51 -3.98
N PHE A 211 10.57 8.41 -5.26
CA PHE A 211 10.61 7.16 -6.01
C PHE A 211 12.04 6.71 -6.31
N TYR A 212 12.94 7.67 -6.59
CA TYR A 212 14.37 7.38 -6.73
C TYR A 212 14.89 6.66 -5.48
N ARG A 213 14.59 7.17 -4.28
CA ARG A 213 14.99 6.55 -3.02
C ARG A 213 14.32 5.22 -2.80
N SER A 214 13.06 5.08 -3.16
CA SER A 214 12.34 3.81 -3.07
C SER A 214 12.98 2.72 -3.94
N VAL A 215 13.47 3.07 -5.12
CA VAL A 215 14.18 2.15 -6.02
C VAL A 215 15.60 1.87 -5.54
N LYS A 216 16.39 2.94 -5.25
CA LYS A 216 17.83 2.80 -4.98
C LYS A 216 18.13 2.37 -3.56
N ASP A 217 17.42 2.94 -2.58
CA ASP A 217 17.74 2.75 -1.17
C ASP A 217 16.87 1.65 -0.52
N ALA A 218 15.66 1.41 -1.02
CA ALA A 218 14.73 0.43 -0.46
C ALA A 218 14.48 -0.80 -1.34
N GLU A 219 14.96 -0.80 -2.58
CA GLU A 219 14.76 -1.92 -3.52
C GLU A 219 13.29 -2.36 -3.62
N VAL A 220 12.39 -1.38 -3.80
CA VAL A 220 10.94 -1.61 -3.82
C VAL A 220 10.54 -2.61 -4.90
N GLY A 221 9.64 -3.54 -4.56
CA GLY A 221 9.23 -4.63 -5.46
C GLY A 221 8.19 -4.23 -6.50
N ALA A 222 7.37 -3.21 -6.23
CA ALA A 222 6.34 -2.74 -7.14
C ALA A 222 6.21 -1.22 -7.13
N ILE A 223 5.75 -0.65 -8.24
CA ILE A 223 5.39 0.78 -8.36
C ILE A 223 4.05 0.88 -9.08
N MET A 224 3.16 1.73 -8.55
CA MET A 224 1.86 2.03 -9.16
C MET A 224 1.93 3.32 -9.95
N ALA A 225 1.64 3.25 -11.26
CA ALA A 225 1.51 4.43 -12.12
C ALA A 225 0.28 5.26 -11.72
N ALA A 226 0.40 6.58 -11.78
CA ALA A 226 -0.64 7.50 -11.35
C ALA A 226 -1.72 7.72 -12.41
N TYR A 227 -2.91 8.16 -11.99
CA TYR A 227 -4.04 8.44 -12.89
C TYR A 227 -3.81 9.61 -13.85
N ASN A 228 -3.11 10.63 -13.40
CA ASN A 228 -2.96 11.91 -14.12
C ASN A 228 -2.05 11.80 -15.34
N MET A 229 -2.11 12.84 -16.17
CA MET A 229 -1.11 13.06 -17.21
C MET A 229 0.11 13.78 -16.66
N ILE A 230 1.25 13.52 -17.25
CA ILE A 230 2.45 14.35 -17.16
C ILE A 230 2.68 14.99 -18.52
N ASN A 231 2.64 16.32 -18.55
CA ASN A 231 2.84 17.12 -19.76
C ASN A 231 1.97 16.63 -20.95
N GLY A 232 0.69 16.34 -20.67
CA GLY A 232 -0.30 15.93 -21.66
C GLY A 232 -0.34 14.44 -22.00
N THR A 233 0.51 13.59 -21.39
CA THR A 233 0.51 12.14 -21.62
C THR A 233 0.20 11.41 -20.31
N PHE A 234 -0.80 10.52 -20.33
CA PHE A 234 -1.14 9.68 -19.17
C PHE A 234 0.06 8.92 -18.64
N CYS A 235 0.21 8.84 -17.32
CA CYS A 235 1.37 8.18 -16.70
C CYS A 235 1.53 6.75 -17.22
N VAL A 236 0.45 5.99 -17.36
CA VAL A 236 0.49 4.61 -17.89
C VAL A 236 0.92 4.50 -19.36
N ASN A 237 0.73 5.57 -20.15
CA ASN A 237 1.11 5.62 -21.56
C ASN A 237 2.42 6.35 -21.83
N ASN A 238 3.05 6.87 -20.79
CA ASN A 238 4.21 7.75 -20.94
C ASN A 238 5.52 6.95 -20.94
N GLU A 239 5.99 6.59 -22.14
CA GLU A 239 7.26 5.87 -22.32
C GLU A 239 8.43 6.57 -21.62
N LYS A 240 8.47 7.92 -21.70
CA LYS A 240 9.57 8.70 -21.12
C LYS A 240 9.68 8.48 -19.60
N ILE A 241 8.55 8.50 -18.87
CA ILE A 241 8.59 8.37 -17.42
C ILE A 241 8.67 6.90 -16.97
N VAL A 242 7.94 5.99 -17.62
CA VAL A 242 7.89 4.60 -17.17
C VAL A 242 9.10 3.80 -17.67
N LYS A 243 9.31 3.77 -18.98
CA LYS A 243 10.37 2.95 -19.57
C LYS A 243 11.74 3.61 -19.41
N ASN A 244 11.86 4.88 -19.86
CA ASN A 244 13.17 5.52 -19.94
C ASN A 244 13.67 6.01 -18.57
N TYR A 245 12.80 6.67 -17.75
CA TYR A 245 13.24 7.17 -16.45
C TYR A 245 13.21 6.09 -15.38
N LEU A 246 12.05 5.45 -15.14
CA LEU A 246 11.92 4.50 -14.04
C LEU A 246 12.69 3.22 -14.29
N LYS A 247 12.39 2.51 -15.39
CA LYS A 247 13.01 1.19 -15.63
C LYS A 247 14.47 1.31 -16.05
N THR A 248 14.80 2.21 -16.98
CA THR A 248 16.16 2.31 -17.55
C THR A 248 17.07 3.17 -16.67
N LYS A 249 16.75 4.46 -16.47
CA LYS A 249 17.66 5.39 -15.79
C LYS A 249 17.76 5.13 -14.29
N LEU A 250 16.64 4.86 -13.63
CA LEU A 250 16.65 4.47 -12.21
C LEU A 250 17.00 2.99 -12.00
N GLY A 251 16.91 2.17 -13.03
CA GLY A 251 17.22 0.74 -12.94
C GLY A 251 16.22 -0.03 -12.08
N PHE A 252 14.93 0.33 -12.14
CA PHE A 252 13.89 -0.35 -11.38
C PHE A 252 13.76 -1.81 -11.83
N GLN A 253 13.89 -2.73 -10.90
CA GLN A 253 13.93 -4.18 -11.15
C GLN A 253 12.57 -4.86 -11.00
N GLY A 254 11.65 -4.30 -10.21
CA GLY A 254 10.31 -4.84 -10.02
C GLY A 254 9.35 -4.52 -11.15
N TYR A 255 8.06 -4.66 -10.91
CA TYR A 255 7.00 -4.41 -11.89
C TYR A 255 6.26 -3.10 -11.66
N VAL A 256 5.78 -2.53 -12.77
CA VAL A 256 4.89 -1.35 -12.77
C VAL A 256 3.46 -1.83 -12.96
N MET A 257 2.56 -1.48 -12.02
CA MET A 257 1.13 -1.71 -12.18
C MET A 257 0.40 -0.41 -12.50
N SER A 258 -0.77 -0.52 -13.14
CA SER A 258 -1.70 0.61 -13.25
C SER A 258 -2.36 0.90 -11.90
N ASP A 259 -2.80 2.13 -11.67
CA ASP A 259 -3.85 2.37 -10.68
C ASP A 259 -5.18 1.76 -11.19
N TRP A 260 -6.19 1.64 -10.32
CA TRP A 260 -7.42 0.90 -10.60
C TRP A 260 -8.23 1.53 -11.72
N TRP A 261 -8.49 0.74 -12.77
CA TRP A 261 -9.22 1.16 -13.99
C TRP A 261 -8.56 2.32 -14.76
N GLU A 262 -7.24 2.50 -14.63
CA GLU A 262 -6.52 3.52 -15.39
C GLU A 262 -6.24 3.08 -16.82
N VAL A 263 -5.93 1.81 -17.03
CA VAL A 263 -5.76 1.24 -18.37
C VAL A 263 -7.14 0.99 -18.97
N MET A 264 -7.67 1.98 -19.68
CA MET A 264 -9.03 2.00 -20.20
C MET A 264 -9.09 1.93 -21.74
N SER A 265 -8.07 1.40 -22.38
CA SER A 265 -8.05 1.25 -23.83
C SER A 265 -7.54 -0.13 -24.26
N ASN A 266 -8.01 -0.57 -25.44
CA ASN A 266 -7.46 -1.74 -26.14
C ASN A 266 -6.09 -1.45 -26.79
N ASP A 267 -5.52 -0.28 -26.54
CA ASP A 267 -4.23 0.15 -27.04
C ASP A 267 -3.09 -0.59 -26.31
N THR A 268 -2.20 -1.19 -27.07
CA THR A 268 -1.01 -1.88 -26.55
C THR A 268 0.07 -0.91 -26.06
N ALA A 269 -0.10 0.40 -26.29
CA ALA A 269 0.90 1.40 -25.97
C ALA A 269 1.28 1.41 -24.49
N ASN A 270 0.31 1.30 -23.57
CA ASN A 270 0.61 1.27 -22.14
C ASN A 270 1.47 0.05 -21.75
N PHE A 271 1.16 -1.13 -22.30
CA PHE A 271 1.97 -2.33 -22.09
C PHE A 271 3.37 -2.17 -22.70
N ASN A 272 3.45 -1.76 -23.96
CA ASN A 272 4.72 -1.59 -24.67
C ASN A 272 5.58 -0.46 -24.07
N ASN A 273 4.96 0.55 -23.48
CA ASN A 273 5.63 1.66 -22.79
C ASN A 273 6.06 1.32 -21.35
N GLY A 274 5.81 0.09 -20.90
CA GLY A 274 6.46 -0.42 -19.71
C GLY A 274 5.57 -0.72 -18.50
N VAL A 275 4.24 -0.58 -18.59
CA VAL A 275 3.33 -1.10 -17.56
C VAL A 275 3.27 -2.62 -17.66
N ASP A 276 3.49 -3.31 -16.55
CA ASP A 276 3.60 -4.77 -16.51
C ASP A 276 2.31 -5.46 -16.04
N MET A 277 1.47 -4.72 -15.30
CA MET A 277 0.27 -5.28 -14.68
C MET A 277 -0.90 -4.30 -14.73
N ASN A 278 -2.04 -4.75 -15.26
CA ASN A 278 -3.29 -3.97 -15.32
C ASN A 278 -4.20 -4.33 -14.15
N MET A 279 -4.54 -3.36 -13.30
CA MET A 279 -5.40 -3.54 -12.14
C MET A 279 -6.68 -2.70 -12.23
N PRO A 280 -7.78 -3.22 -11.72
CA PRO A 280 -8.04 -4.58 -11.20
C PRO A 280 -8.37 -5.60 -12.29
N GLY A 281 -8.24 -5.25 -13.56
CA GLY A 281 -8.40 -6.10 -14.74
C GLY A 281 -9.72 -5.95 -15.48
N GLY A 282 -10.84 -5.75 -14.82
CA GLY A 282 -12.15 -5.59 -15.46
C GLY A 282 -12.44 -4.15 -15.93
N TYR A 283 -13.57 -3.97 -16.65
CA TYR A 283 -14.06 -2.66 -17.06
C TYR A 283 -14.74 -1.94 -15.87
N ASP A 284 -14.70 -0.58 -15.85
CA ASP A 284 -15.31 0.26 -14.81
C ASP A 284 -16.88 0.25 -14.84
N GLU A 285 -17.51 -0.42 -15.79
CA GLU A 285 -18.96 -0.35 -16.00
C GLU A 285 -19.81 -1.23 -15.07
N GLY A 286 -19.30 -1.59 -13.89
CA GLY A 286 -20.07 -2.23 -12.82
C GLY A 286 -19.95 -3.76 -12.74
N PRO A 287 -20.75 -4.42 -11.88
CA PRO A 287 -20.54 -5.80 -11.43
C PRO A 287 -20.79 -6.88 -12.49
N LYS A 288 -21.18 -6.54 -13.70
CA LYS A 288 -21.49 -7.49 -14.76
C LYS A 288 -20.26 -8.05 -15.49
N TYR A 289 -19.08 -7.44 -15.27
CA TYR A 289 -17.90 -7.70 -16.11
C TYR A 289 -16.72 -8.20 -15.27
N ILE A 290 -16.94 -9.30 -14.57
CA ILE A 290 -15.93 -9.98 -13.79
C ILE A 290 -15.47 -11.21 -14.55
N GLY A 291 -14.16 -11.35 -14.74
CA GLY A 291 -13.56 -12.53 -15.34
C GLY A 291 -12.47 -12.19 -16.35
N ARG A 292 -11.63 -13.19 -16.64
CA ARG A 292 -10.46 -13.05 -17.51
C ARG A 292 -10.80 -12.47 -18.90
N ASN A 293 -11.99 -12.79 -19.44
CA ASN A 293 -12.41 -12.37 -20.77
C ASN A 293 -12.85 -10.90 -20.86
N ASN A 294 -12.86 -10.16 -19.75
CA ASN A 294 -13.38 -8.79 -19.68
C ASN A 294 -12.32 -7.75 -19.32
N SER A 295 -11.04 -8.11 -19.29
CA SER A 295 -9.96 -7.13 -19.20
C SER A 295 -9.66 -6.54 -20.57
N TYR A 296 -9.31 -5.23 -20.62
CA TYR A 296 -8.78 -4.61 -21.84
C TYR A 296 -7.56 -5.36 -22.42
N TRP A 297 -6.80 -6.05 -21.56
CA TRP A 297 -5.64 -6.83 -21.97
C TRP A 297 -5.93 -8.29 -22.29
N SER A 298 -7.15 -8.77 -22.13
CA SER A 298 -7.49 -10.18 -22.41
C SER A 298 -7.25 -10.61 -23.86
N HIS A 299 -7.38 -9.66 -24.81
CA HIS A 299 -7.14 -9.91 -26.22
C HIS A 299 -5.67 -9.75 -26.65
N PHE A 300 -4.77 -9.34 -25.75
CA PHE A 300 -3.36 -9.11 -26.08
C PHE A 300 -2.65 -10.38 -26.55
N ILE A 301 -3.15 -11.55 -26.20
CA ILE A 301 -2.64 -12.81 -26.72
C ILE A 301 -2.75 -12.91 -28.25
N ASP A 302 -3.82 -12.35 -28.85
CA ASP A 302 -4.03 -12.34 -30.29
C ASP A 302 -3.09 -11.38 -31.02
N LEU A 303 -2.47 -10.48 -30.27
CA LEU A 303 -1.51 -9.48 -30.75
C LEU A 303 -0.05 -9.93 -30.60
N LEU A 304 0.18 -11.08 -29.99
CA LEU A 304 1.53 -11.63 -29.83
C LEU A 304 2.16 -11.94 -31.20
N GLY A 305 3.37 -11.49 -31.39
CA GLY A 305 4.09 -11.58 -32.69
C GLY A 305 3.66 -10.53 -33.74
N LYS A 306 2.75 -9.62 -33.37
CA LYS A 306 2.29 -8.48 -34.19
C LYS A 306 2.64 -7.15 -33.51
N GLU A 307 1.83 -6.73 -32.57
CA GLU A 307 2.00 -5.48 -31.81
C GLU A 307 2.73 -5.70 -30.48
N ILE A 308 2.70 -6.92 -29.94
CA ILE A 308 3.36 -7.33 -28.71
C ILE A 308 4.45 -8.35 -29.05
N THR A 309 5.67 -8.09 -28.60
CA THR A 309 6.77 -9.04 -28.78
C THR A 309 6.80 -10.06 -27.62
N GLU A 310 7.30 -11.25 -27.90
CA GLU A 310 7.50 -12.27 -26.85
C GLU A 310 8.51 -11.80 -25.80
N GLU A 311 9.51 -11.03 -26.19
CA GLU A 311 10.48 -10.43 -25.30
C GLU A 311 9.78 -9.50 -24.27
N ARG A 312 8.84 -8.65 -24.73
CA ARG A 312 8.10 -7.75 -23.84
C ARG A 312 7.16 -8.52 -22.91
N LEU A 313 6.51 -9.58 -23.41
CA LEU A 313 5.70 -10.47 -22.58
C LEU A 313 6.55 -11.12 -21.49
N ASN A 314 7.68 -11.66 -21.84
CA ASN A 314 8.60 -12.32 -20.91
C ASN A 314 9.19 -11.32 -19.89
N ASP A 315 9.58 -10.10 -20.33
CA ASP A 315 10.04 -9.03 -19.41
C ASP A 315 8.96 -8.69 -18.38
N ALA A 316 7.70 -8.55 -18.78
CA ALA A 316 6.63 -8.22 -17.85
C ALA A 316 6.42 -9.32 -16.80
N VAL A 317 6.33 -10.56 -17.23
CA VAL A 317 6.13 -11.69 -16.31
C VAL A 317 7.35 -11.91 -15.43
N GLU A 318 8.56 -11.80 -15.96
CA GLU A 318 9.80 -11.85 -15.17
C GLU A 318 9.79 -10.82 -14.05
N ARG A 319 9.41 -9.57 -14.37
CA ARG A 319 9.33 -8.47 -13.38
C ARG A 319 8.27 -8.70 -12.32
N ILE A 320 7.19 -9.39 -12.62
CA ILE A 320 6.16 -9.78 -11.64
C ILE A 320 6.68 -10.88 -10.72
N LEU A 321 7.36 -11.88 -11.26
CA LEU A 321 7.87 -13.02 -10.49
C LEU A 321 9.12 -12.68 -9.66
N ALA A 322 10.00 -11.80 -10.16
CA ALA A 322 11.27 -11.51 -9.51
C ALA A 322 11.12 -11.00 -8.05
N PRO A 323 10.28 -9.99 -7.72
CA PRO A 323 10.12 -9.57 -6.33
C PRO A 323 9.50 -10.65 -5.45
N MET A 324 8.71 -11.57 -6.00
CA MET A 324 8.18 -12.71 -5.24
C MET A 324 9.30 -13.68 -4.84
N TYR A 325 10.24 -13.96 -5.75
CA TYR A 325 11.44 -14.73 -5.42
C TYR A 325 12.35 -13.99 -4.45
N LYS A 326 12.59 -12.69 -4.69
CA LYS A 326 13.41 -11.85 -3.82
C LYS A 326 12.94 -11.88 -2.37
N LEU A 327 11.63 -11.87 -2.17
CA LEU A 327 11.00 -11.78 -0.86
C LEU A 327 10.47 -13.11 -0.33
N ASP A 328 10.99 -14.23 -0.85
CA ASP A 328 10.71 -15.61 -0.38
C ASP A 328 9.22 -15.99 -0.40
N GLN A 329 8.48 -15.51 -1.42
CA GLN A 329 7.04 -15.83 -1.56
C GLN A 329 6.78 -17.14 -2.31
N PHE A 330 7.81 -17.82 -2.82
CA PHE A 330 7.74 -19.13 -3.45
C PHE A 330 8.22 -20.28 -2.54
N SER A 331 8.52 -20.01 -1.27
CA SER A 331 8.91 -21.07 -0.35
C SER A 331 7.73 -22.03 -0.09
N GLU A 332 8.02 -23.32 0.08
CA GLU A 332 7.00 -24.36 0.33
C GLU A 332 6.18 -24.11 1.60
N ASP A 333 6.76 -23.37 2.55
CA ASP A 333 6.15 -23.04 3.83
C ASP A 333 5.17 -21.85 3.77
N ILE A 334 5.21 -21.08 2.67
CA ILE A 334 4.37 -19.91 2.49
C ILE A 334 3.37 -20.17 1.37
N LYS A 335 2.17 -20.57 1.75
CA LYS A 335 1.04 -20.69 0.81
C LYS A 335 0.41 -19.32 0.63
N TYR A 336 0.79 -18.60 -0.42
CA TYR A 336 0.10 -17.39 -0.84
C TYR A 336 -0.88 -17.69 -1.97
N PRO A 337 -2.02 -16.98 -2.05
CA PRO A 337 -2.65 -16.23 -0.97
C PRO A 337 -3.65 -17.13 -0.19
N SER A 338 -3.37 -17.37 1.08
CA SER A 338 -4.36 -17.93 2.00
C SER A 338 -4.92 -16.78 2.84
N VAL A 339 -5.88 -16.05 2.28
CA VAL A 339 -6.36 -14.79 2.86
C VAL A 339 -7.35 -15.05 3.99
N ASP A 340 -7.03 -14.59 5.19
CA ASP A 340 -7.92 -14.56 6.35
C ASP A 340 -8.07 -13.14 6.90
N ILE A 341 -9.07 -12.44 6.39
CA ILE A 341 -9.39 -11.07 6.83
C ILE A 341 -9.89 -10.99 8.27
N MET A 342 -10.29 -12.11 8.86
CA MET A 342 -10.82 -12.18 10.22
C MET A 342 -9.73 -12.45 11.25
N LYS A 343 -8.56 -12.94 10.84
CA LYS A 343 -7.43 -13.23 11.73
C LYS A 343 -7.10 -11.99 12.57
N ASN A 344 -6.97 -12.19 13.88
CA ASN A 344 -6.50 -11.11 14.76
C ASN A 344 -4.99 -10.94 14.62
N THR A 345 -4.56 -9.80 14.09
CA THR A 345 -3.14 -9.45 13.90
C THR A 345 -2.68 -8.37 14.87
N ILE A 346 -3.56 -7.89 15.75
CA ILE A 346 -3.22 -6.88 16.75
C ILE A 346 -2.46 -7.57 17.89
N THR A 347 -1.20 -7.17 18.07
CA THR A 347 -0.33 -7.61 19.18
C THR A 347 -0.01 -6.44 20.11
N ASP A 348 0.58 -6.71 21.26
CA ASP A 348 1.02 -5.63 22.16
C ASP A 348 2.19 -4.87 21.55
N ASP A 349 3.04 -5.51 20.75
CA ASP A 349 4.11 -4.85 20.00
C ASP A 349 3.56 -3.89 18.96
N THR A 350 2.54 -4.29 18.17
CA THR A 350 1.92 -3.38 17.18
C THR A 350 1.24 -2.20 17.87
N LYS A 351 0.59 -2.41 19.02
CA LYS A 351 0.01 -1.33 19.83
C LYS A 351 1.08 -0.39 20.38
N LYS A 352 2.20 -0.94 20.89
CA LYS A 352 3.31 -0.16 21.43
C LYS A 352 3.93 0.71 20.33
N THR A 353 4.28 0.11 19.20
CA THR A 353 4.86 0.82 18.05
C THR A 353 3.94 1.95 17.56
N ASN A 354 2.64 1.66 17.41
CA ASN A 354 1.66 2.65 16.97
C ASN A 354 1.51 3.81 17.97
N ARG A 355 1.46 3.50 19.27
CA ARG A 355 1.40 4.52 20.33
C ARG A 355 2.65 5.38 20.36
N GLU A 356 3.82 4.79 20.21
CA GLU A 356 5.09 5.51 20.18
C GLU A 356 5.18 6.43 18.96
N ALA A 357 4.81 5.94 17.78
CA ALA A 357 4.75 6.74 16.57
C ALA A 357 3.78 7.91 16.70
N ALA A 358 2.57 7.68 17.25
CA ALA A 358 1.60 8.74 17.51
C ALA A 358 2.11 9.75 18.54
N SER A 359 2.85 9.33 19.57
CA SER A 359 3.40 10.23 20.57
C SER A 359 4.54 11.08 20.03
N GLN A 360 5.47 10.47 19.28
CA GLN A 360 6.63 11.18 18.72
C GLN A 360 6.27 12.08 17.54
N SER A 361 5.09 11.92 16.93
CA SER A 361 4.63 12.79 15.84
C SER A 361 4.14 14.16 16.27
N ASN A 362 3.96 14.37 17.58
CA ASN A 362 3.47 15.65 18.10
C ASN A 362 4.60 16.67 18.20
N VAL A 363 4.42 17.83 17.59
CA VAL A 363 5.36 18.95 17.65
C VAL A 363 4.90 19.97 18.68
N LEU A 364 5.72 20.21 19.71
CA LEU A 364 5.44 21.19 20.75
C LEU A 364 5.80 22.60 20.25
N LEU A 365 4.82 23.33 19.75
CA LEU A 365 5.04 24.66 19.16
C LEU A 365 5.21 25.77 20.22
N LYS A 366 4.61 25.60 21.41
CA LYS A 366 4.62 26.62 22.47
C LYS A 366 4.51 25.95 23.84
N ASN A 367 5.41 26.30 24.74
CA ASN A 367 5.41 25.82 26.13
C ASN A 367 5.92 26.92 27.09
N GLU A 368 5.12 27.97 27.22
CA GLU A 368 5.42 29.08 28.13
C GLU A 368 5.37 28.60 29.59
N ASN A 369 6.30 29.09 30.41
CA ASN A 369 6.44 28.73 31.81
C ASN A 369 6.63 27.23 32.09
N ASN A 370 7.05 26.45 31.11
CA ASN A 370 7.26 25.01 31.26
C ASN A 370 6.05 24.25 31.85
N ILE A 371 4.85 24.60 31.37
CA ILE A 371 3.60 23.95 31.81
C ILE A 371 3.60 22.46 31.48
N LEU A 372 4.20 22.10 30.36
CA LEU A 372 4.38 20.70 29.94
C LEU A 372 5.84 20.23 30.21
N PRO A 373 6.03 18.97 30.62
CA PRO A 373 5.03 17.99 31.03
C PRO A 373 4.33 18.40 32.35
N ILE A 374 3.03 18.09 32.47
CA ILE A 374 2.26 18.38 33.69
C ILE A 374 2.79 17.48 34.80
N LYS A 375 3.35 18.10 35.82
CA LYS A 375 3.86 17.40 37.01
C LYS A 375 2.77 17.28 38.07
N ASN A 376 2.86 16.25 38.91
CA ASN A 376 1.96 16.05 40.05
C ASN A 376 0.48 15.97 39.68
N MET A 377 0.13 14.95 38.89
CA MET A 377 -1.24 14.73 38.41
C MET A 377 -2.24 14.32 39.51
N LYS A 378 -1.76 13.83 40.65
CA LYS A 378 -2.63 13.38 41.76
C LYS A 378 -3.51 14.50 42.26
N GLY A 379 -4.81 14.26 42.23
CA GLY A 379 -5.82 15.24 42.71
C GLY A 379 -6.16 16.36 41.72
N LYS A 380 -5.64 16.30 40.47
CA LYS A 380 -5.99 17.25 39.40
C LYS A 380 -7.10 16.69 38.52
N THR A 381 -7.96 17.57 38.06
CA THR A 381 -8.99 17.28 37.06
C THR A 381 -8.50 17.78 35.71
N ILE A 382 -8.60 16.95 34.68
CA ILE A 382 -8.30 17.30 33.31
C ILE A 382 -9.59 17.31 32.49
N ALA A 383 -9.90 18.45 31.89
CA ALA A 383 -10.97 18.56 30.91
C ALA A 383 -10.44 18.32 29.51
N ILE A 384 -11.02 17.37 28.78
CA ILE A 384 -10.73 17.11 27.37
C ILE A 384 -11.89 17.67 26.56
N ILE A 385 -11.62 18.70 25.74
CA ILE A 385 -12.64 19.46 25.01
C ILE A 385 -12.35 19.43 23.52
N GLY A 386 -13.37 19.22 22.70
CA GLY A 386 -13.31 19.23 21.25
C GLY A 386 -13.95 18.00 20.63
N ASN A 387 -14.16 18.06 19.33
CA ASN A 387 -14.81 16.97 18.58
C ASN A 387 -14.03 15.65 18.69
N ASP A 388 -12.71 15.72 18.75
CA ASP A 388 -11.82 14.56 18.81
C ASP A 388 -11.50 14.09 20.25
N ALA A 389 -12.14 14.72 21.25
CA ALA A 389 -11.98 14.37 22.66
C ALA A 389 -12.59 13.01 23.02
N LEU A 390 -13.48 12.50 22.21
CA LEU A 390 -14.20 11.24 22.43
C LEU A 390 -14.14 10.35 21.18
N PRO A 391 -14.22 9.02 21.36
CA PRO A 391 -14.42 8.12 20.24
C PRO A 391 -15.66 8.50 19.42
N SER A 392 -15.61 8.29 18.11
CA SER A 392 -16.75 8.50 17.21
C SER A 392 -18.03 7.86 17.78
N PRO A 393 -19.20 8.49 17.62
CA PRO A 393 -20.49 7.92 18.02
C PRO A 393 -20.71 6.50 17.48
N CYS A 394 -20.25 6.21 16.27
CA CYS A 394 -20.26 4.87 15.69
C CYS A 394 -19.53 3.84 16.57
N ILE A 395 -18.38 4.22 17.11
CA ILE A 395 -17.59 3.33 17.98
C ILE A 395 -18.26 3.21 19.35
N ARG A 396 -18.82 4.28 19.89
CA ARG A 396 -19.46 4.31 21.22
C ARG A 396 -20.72 3.44 21.28
N ASN A 397 -21.56 3.51 20.26
CA ASN A 397 -22.87 2.83 20.25
C ASN A 397 -22.78 1.39 19.76
N GLY A 398 -21.59 0.94 19.31
CA GLY A 398 -21.43 -0.39 18.78
C GLY A 398 -22.10 -0.61 17.41
N ASP A 399 -22.76 0.40 16.87
CA ASP A 399 -23.37 0.39 15.56
C ASP A 399 -22.38 0.96 14.55
N CYS A 400 -21.94 0.11 13.62
CA CYS A 400 -21.06 0.47 12.53
C CYS A 400 -21.80 0.55 11.18
N SER A 401 -23.12 0.59 11.16
CA SER A 401 -23.91 0.79 9.94
C SER A 401 -23.60 2.13 9.30
N CYS A 402 -23.20 3.12 10.09
CA CYS A 402 -22.73 4.42 9.62
C CYS A 402 -21.42 4.36 8.78
N LEU A 403 -20.68 3.25 8.79
CA LEU A 403 -19.51 3.05 7.94
C LEU A 403 -19.90 2.80 6.47
N ASN A 404 -21.15 2.44 6.22
CA ASN A 404 -21.70 2.28 4.87
C ASN A 404 -22.26 3.60 4.30
N ASP A 405 -22.44 4.63 5.14
CA ASP A 405 -22.99 5.92 4.73
C ASP A 405 -21.82 6.92 4.57
N THR A 406 -21.32 6.99 3.36
CA THR A 406 -20.02 7.57 2.97
C THR A 406 -19.83 9.06 3.30
N TYR A 407 -20.83 9.78 3.80
CA TYR A 407 -20.78 11.24 3.86
C TYR A 407 -21.29 11.92 5.15
N LYS A 408 -21.81 11.20 6.13
CA LYS A 408 -22.57 11.87 7.20
C LYS A 408 -21.91 11.96 8.57
N PHE A 409 -20.85 11.25 8.91
CA PHE A 409 -20.52 11.03 10.32
C PHE A 409 -19.05 11.06 10.70
N TYR A 410 -18.40 12.21 10.49
CA TYR A 410 -17.08 12.45 11.07
C TYR A 410 -17.15 13.41 12.24
N GLN A 411 -17.61 12.91 13.37
CA GLN A 411 -17.49 13.56 14.67
C GLN A 411 -16.73 12.62 15.61
N GLY A 412 -15.76 13.17 16.32
CA GLY A 412 -14.94 12.43 17.27
C GLY A 412 -13.65 11.87 16.68
N HIS A 413 -12.91 11.18 17.52
CA HIS A 413 -11.63 10.57 17.15
C HIS A 413 -11.79 9.58 16.01
N MET A 414 -11.12 9.83 14.91
CA MET A 414 -11.13 8.96 13.73
C MET A 414 -9.85 8.16 13.63
N ALA A 415 -10.00 6.84 13.59
CA ALA A 415 -8.95 5.90 13.24
C ALA A 415 -9.02 5.46 11.78
N LEU A 416 -9.79 6.17 10.94
CA LEU A 416 -10.13 5.72 9.59
C LEU A 416 -9.84 6.83 8.58
N GLY A 417 -9.05 6.49 7.55
CA GLY A 417 -9.02 7.23 6.29
C GLY A 417 -10.10 6.71 5.35
N TYR A 418 -10.42 7.49 4.31
CA TYR A 418 -11.29 7.05 3.23
C TYR A 418 -10.54 6.24 2.19
N GLY A 419 -11.29 5.59 1.29
CA GLY A 419 -10.73 4.87 0.17
C GLY A 419 -9.71 3.86 0.62
N SER A 420 -8.48 3.99 0.18
CA SER A 420 -7.36 3.09 0.51
C SER A 420 -7.01 3.06 2.01
N GLY A 421 -7.42 4.06 2.79
CA GLY A 421 -7.20 4.12 4.25
C GLY A 421 -8.31 3.55 5.10
N THR A 422 -9.33 2.90 4.51
CA THR A 422 -10.45 2.35 5.28
C THR A 422 -10.02 1.12 6.07
N THR A 423 -10.03 1.19 7.40
CA THR A 423 -9.79 0.06 8.31
C THR A 423 -10.98 -0.15 9.22
N TYR A 424 -11.28 -1.40 9.56
CA TYR A 424 -12.34 -1.76 10.50
C TYR A 424 -11.71 -2.25 11.79
N ASN A 425 -11.54 -1.37 12.76
CA ASN A 425 -11.04 -1.78 14.07
C ASN A 425 -12.21 -2.19 14.96
N ARG A 426 -12.57 -3.49 14.99
CA ARG A 426 -13.63 -3.95 15.87
C ARG A 426 -13.34 -5.31 16.52
N LYS A 427 -13.14 -5.29 17.85
CA LYS A 427 -13.60 -6.36 18.74
C LYS A 427 -15.10 -6.14 19.01
N GLY A 428 -15.96 -6.96 18.43
CA GLY A 428 -17.34 -7.05 18.87
C GLY A 428 -17.36 -7.54 20.32
N ARG A 429 -17.42 -6.63 21.29
CA ARG A 429 -17.82 -7.00 22.63
C ARG A 429 -19.31 -7.33 22.58
N LYS A 430 -19.65 -8.63 22.61
CA LYS A 430 -20.96 -9.05 23.11
C LYS A 430 -21.04 -8.54 24.54
N ARG A 431 -21.94 -7.60 24.82
CA ARG A 431 -22.38 -7.35 26.19
C ARG A 431 -22.94 -8.69 26.69
N ARG A 432 -22.36 -9.24 27.74
CA ARG A 432 -23.06 -10.21 28.57
C ARG A 432 -24.13 -9.39 29.33
N ASN A 433 -25.38 -9.77 29.15
CA ASN A 433 -26.49 -9.34 30.02
C ASN A 433 -26.21 -9.72 31.46
#